data_b9c6e78a416b0add1f4e5946b0ffea2f
#
_entry.id   b9c6e78a416b0add1f4e5946b0ffea2f
#
_cell.length_a   1.000
_cell.length_b   1.000
_cell.length_c   1.000
_cell.angle_alpha   90.00
_cell.angle_beta   90.00
_cell.angle_gamma   90.00
#
_symmetry.space_group_name_H-M   'P 1'
#
loop_
_entity.id
_entity.type
_entity.pdbx_description
1 polymer ?
#
loop_
_entity_poly.entity_id
_entity_poly.type
_entity_poly.pdbx_seq_one_letter_code
_entity_poly.pdbx_strand_id
1 'polypeptide(L)'
;MSEAQQSWWQFQGHAVHGLCETPETGHLQRPALLLVHGFGTSTDHWRHNIPVLARTHEVHAIDLLGFGRSAKPAGLAYGGALWRDQLVTYVRERIGRPTVIAGNSLGGFAALA
;
A
#
# COMPACT_ATOMS: atom_id res chain seq x y z
N MET A 1 -0.92 21.21 7.25
CA MET A 1 -0.42 20.28 6.25
C MET A 1 -0.29 18.90 6.86
N SER A 2 -0.93 17.90 6.26
CA SER A 2 -0.82 16.55 6.78
C SER A 2 0.51 15.92 6.39
N GLU A 3 0.94 14.94 7.16
CA GLU A 3 2.16 14.19 6.90
C GLU A 3 1.80 12.71 6.81
N ALA A 4 2.62 11.95 6.07
CA ALA A 4 2.46 10.53 5.99
C ALA A 4 2.64 9.91 7.37
N GLN A 5 1.68 9.10 7.78
CA GLN A 5 1.70 8.43 9.07
C GLN A 5 1.94 6.95 8.85
N GLN A 6 2.79 6.37 9.70
CA GLN A 6 3.00 4.93 9.68
C GLN A 6 1.74 4.24 10.22
N SER A 7 1.40 3.12 9.59
CA SER A 7 0.29 2.30 10.03
C SER A 7 0.71 0.84 10.02
N TRP A 8 0.08 0.07 10.89
CA TRP A 8 0.32 -1.36 11.01
C TRP A 8 -1.02 -2.08 11.01
N TRP A 9 -1.09 -3.19 10.30
CA TRP A 9 -2.25 -4.08 10.32
C TRP A 9 -1.77 -5.51 10.15
N GLN A 10 -2.67 -6.45 10.25
CA GLN A 10 -2.30 -7.86 10.13
C GLN A 10 -2.99 -8.49 8.93
N PHE A 11 -2.20 -9.21 8.16
CA PHE A 11 -2.68 -9.99 7.04
C PHE A 11 -2.26 -11.44 7.27
N GLN A 12 -3.25 -12.34 7.40
CA GLN A 12 -3.02 -13.76 7.70
C GLN A 12 -2.11 -13.95 8.94
N GLY A 13 -2.31 -13.10 9.95
CA GLY A 13 -1.53 -13.15 11.17
C GLY A 13 -0.13 -12.53 11.10
N HIS A 14 0.25 -11.94 9.97
CA HIS A 14 1.57 -11.32 9.79
C HIS A 14 1.46 -9.81 9.81
N ALA A 15 2.39 -9.16 10.52
CA ALA A 15 2.41 -7.70 10.63
C ALA A 15 2.77 -7.07 9.28
N VAL A 16 1.97 -6.12 8.83
CA VAL A 16 2.17 -5.39 7.59
C VAL A 16 2.32 -3.91 7.90
N HIS A 17 3.39 -3.31 7.39
CA HIS A 17 3.66 -1.89 7.53
C HIS A 17 3.14 -1.12 6.33
N GLY A 18 2.63 0.09 6.58
CA GLY A 18 2.22 0.99 5.54
C GLY A 18 2.34 2.44 5.93
N LEU A 19 2.11 3.30 4.97
CA LEU A 19 2.03 4.74 5.15
C LEU A 19 0.68 5.20 4.65
N CYS A 20 0.12 6.20 5.31
CA CYS A 20 -1.15 6.79 4.90
C CYS A 20 -1.09 8.30 5.10
N GLU A 21 -1.54 9.04 4.10
CA GLU A 21 -1.68 10.49 4.21
C GLU A 21 -2.96 10.89 3.51
N THR A 22 -3.75 11.76 4.13
CA THR A 22 -5.00 12.25 3.55
C THR A 22 -4.97 13.76 3.44
N PRO A 23 -5.64 14.33 2.40
CA PRO A 23 -5.82 15.77 2.34
C PRO A 23 -6.76 16.25 3.44
N GLU A 24 -6.71 17.55 3.72
CA GLU A 24 -7.56 18.12 4.77
C GLU A 24 -9.04 18.00 4.43
N THR A 25 -9.41 18.16 3.16
CA THR A 25 -10.80 18.12 2.72
C THR A 25 -10.90 17.48 1.33
N GLY A 26 -12.09 17.02 1.00
CA GLY A 26 -12.44 16.60 -0.37
C GLY A 26 -11.95 15.23 -0.78
N HIS A 27 -11.23 14.51 0.07
CA HIS A 27 -10.66 13.23 -0.33
C HIS A 27 -11.72 12.14 -0.56
N LEU A 28 -12.89 12.25 0.09
CA LEU A 28 -13.95 11.25 -0.09
C LEU A 28 -14.65 11.36 -1.44
N GLN A 29 -14.46 12.46 -2.16
CA GLN A 29 -15.05 12.65 -3.48
C GLN A 29 -14.19 12.09 -4.61
N ARG A 30 -13.01 11.61 -4.28
CA ARG A 30 -12.07 11.03 -5.24
C ARG A 30 -11.69 9.63 -4.79
N PRO A 31 -11.34 8.75 -5.74
CA PRO A 31 -10.87 7.42 -5.32
C PRO A 31 -9.61 7.53 -4.49
N ALA A 32 -9.44 6.59 -3.58
CA ALA A 32 -8.19 6.46 -2.85
C ALA A 32 -7.10 5.95 -3.79
N LEU A 33 -5.84 6.19 -3.43
CA LEU A 33 -4.69 5.68 -4.17
C LEU A 33 -3.95 4.68 -3.29
N LEU A 34 -3.58 3.55 -3.86
CA LEU A 34 -2.72 2.57 -3.21
C LEU A 34 -1.46 2.39 -4.05
N LEU A 35 -0.33 2.75 -3.48
CA LEU A 35 0.97 2.69 -4.15
C LEU A 35 1.70 1.42 -3.73
N VAL A 36 2.17 0.65 -4.71
CA VAL A 36 2.81 -0.64 -4.46
C VAL A 36 4.24 -0.60 -5.02
N HIS A 37 5.20 -0.86 -4.13
CA HIS A 37 6.63 -0.75 -4.46
C HIS A 37 7.12 -1.89 -5.36
N GLY A 38 8.32 -1.71 -5.92
CA GLY A 38 8.98 -2.71 -6.73
C GLY A 38 9.81 -3.69 -5.91
N PHE A 39 10.39 -4.67 -6.59
CA PHE A 39 11.23 -5.70 -5.98
C PHE A 39 12.46 -5.07 -5.32
N GLY A 40 12.73 -5.49 -4.09
CA GLY A 40 13.90 -5.00 -3.35
C GLY A 40 13.75 -3.61 -2.77
N THR A 41 12.55 -3.02 -2.83
CA THR A 41 12.28 -1.69 -2.28
C THR A 41 11.22 -1.77 -1.19
N SER A 42 10.65 -0.63 -0.84
CA SER A 42 9.64 -0.52 0.20
C SER A 42 8.79 0.72 -0.03
N THR A 43 7.94 1.06 0.94
CA THR A 43 7.17 2.30 0.92
C THR A 43 8.05 3.52 0.73
N ASP A 44 9.33 3.47 1.10
CA ASP A 44 10.26 4.58 0.92
C ASP A 44 10.42 4.97 -0.56
N HIS A 45 10.16 4.05 -1.48
CA HIS A 45 10.18 4.36 -2.91
C HIS A 45 9.23 5.50 -3.27
N TRP A 46 8.14 5.63 -2.52
CA TRP A 46 7.08 6.60 -2.80
C TRP A 46 7.19 7.87 -1.97
N ARG A 47 8.25 8.05 -1.19
CA ARG A 47 8.37 9.15 -0.22
C ARG A 47 8.22 10.55 -0.81
N HIS A 48 8.58 10.73 -2.07
CA HIS A 48 8.45 12.02 -2.74
C HIS A 48 7.10 12.16 -3.46
N ASN A 49 6.43 11.06 -3.74
CA ASN A 49 5.16 11.06 -4.44
C ASN A 49 3.98 11.26 -3.48
N ILE A 50 4.06 10.68 -2.29
CA ILE A 50 2.95 10.72 -1.33
C ILE A 50 2.53 12.14 -0.99
N PRO A 51 3.43 13.07 -0.61
CA PRO A 51 2.99 14.42 -0.24
C PRO A 51 2.29 15.16 -1.37
N VAL A 52 2.70 14.95 -2.60
CA VAL A 52 2.09 15.61 -3.76
C VAL A 52 0.70 15.04 -4.03
N LEU A 53 0.59 13.71 -4.04
CA LEU A 53 -0.68 13.03 -4.30
C LEU A 53 -1.69 13.26 -3.19
N ALA A 54 -1.21 13.38 -1.95
CA ALA A 54 -2.06 13.59 -0.79
C ALA A 54 -2.67 14.98 -0.72
N ARG A 55 -2.31 15.88 -1.63
CA ARG A 55 -2.99 17.17 -1.74
C ARG A 55 -4.44 17.02 -2.17
N THR A 56 -4.74 15.95 -2.92
CA THR A 56 -6.05 15.77 -3.53
C THR A 56 -6.67 14.42 -3.25
N HIS A 57 -5.91 13.42 -2.83
CA HIS A 57 -6.38 12.05 -2.66
C HIS A 57 -5.95 11.48 -1.31
N GLU A 58 -6.74 10.57 -0.80
CA GLU A 58 -6.29 9.71 0.28
C GLU A 58 -5.26 8.74 -0.32
N VAL A 59 -4.02 8.76 0.21
CA VAL A 59 -2.91 7.98 -0.34
C VAL A 59 -2.48 6.93 0.68
N HIS A 60 -2.38 5.70 0.23
CA HIS A 60 -1.83 4.59 1.00
C HIS A 60 -0.64 4.02 0.24
N ALA A 61 0.36 3.58 0.99
CA ALA A 61 1.46 2.79 0.46
C ALA A 61 1.74 1.68 1.44
N ILE A 62 1.93 0.46 0.97
CA ILE A 62 2.17 -0.68 1.85
C ILE A 62 3.44 -1.40 1.46
N ASP A 63 4.11 -1.98 2.47
CA ASP A 63 5.21 -2.92 2.23
C ASP A 63 4.60 -4.31 2.02
N LEU A 64 4.85 -4.88 0.84
CA LEU A 64 4.42 -6.25 0.58
C LEU A 64 5.10 -7.21 1.55
N LEU A 65 4.43 -8.32 1.88
CA LEU A 65 5.05 -9.35 2.72
C LEU A 65 6.38 -9.77 2.12
N GLY A 66 7.40 -9.85 2.95
CA GLY A 66 8.77 -10.16 2.53
C GLY A 66 9.62 -8.94 2.25
N PHE A 67 9.06 -7.73 2.28
CA PHE A 67 9.78 -6.49 1.96
C PHE A 67 9.62 -5.44 3.04
N GLY A 68 10.53 -4.48 3.02
CA GLY A 68 10.47 -3.32 3.90
C GLY A 68 10.36 -3.69 5.37
N ARG A 69 9.43 -3.06 6.05
CA ARG A 69 9.17 -3.30 7.48
C ARG A 69 8.08 -4.32 7.74
N SER A 70 7.43 -4.82 6.67
CA SER A 70 6.46 -5.89 6.82
C SER A 70 7.14 -7.20 7.21
N ALA A 71 6.37 -8.11 7.81
CA ALA A 71 6.89 -9.40 8.21
C ALA A 71 7.47 -10.18 7.02
N LYS A 72 8.46 -11.02 7.31
CA LYS A 72 9.14 -11.82 6.31
C LYS A 72 9.12 -13.29 6.72
N PRO A 73 7.92 -13.88 6.90
CA PRO A 73 7.83 -15.24 7.42
C PRO A 73 8.45 -16.24 6.44
N ALA A 74 9.20 -17.20 6.98
CA ALA A 74 9.73 -18.30 6.19
C ALA A 74 8.59 -19.26 5.84
N GLY A 75 8.73 -19.96 4.72
CA GLY A 75 7.78 -20.99 4.34
C GLY A 75 6.52 -20.50 3.62
N LEU A 76 6.38 -19.19 3.40
CA LEU A 76 5.29 -18.68 2.59
C LEU A 76 5.63 -18.84 1.11
N ALA A 77 4.59 -19.11 0.33
CA ALA A 77 4.73 -19.11 -1.13
C ALA A 77 4.64 -17.67 -1.63
N TYR A 78 5.76 -16.96 -1.62
CA TYR A 78 5.80 -15.59 -2.12
C TYR A 78 5.53 -15.58 -3.63
N GLY A 79 4.69 -14.66 -4.07
CA GLY A 79 4.38 -14.53 -5.48
C GLY A 79 3.17 -13.67 -5.71
N GLY A 80 2.75 -13.58 -6.98
CA GLY A 80 1.65 -12.71 -7.37
C GLY A 80 0.35 -13.00 -6.66
N ALA A 81 0.05 -14.28 -6.41
CA ALA A 81 -1.19 -14.64 -5.71
C ALA A 81 -1.21 -14.12 -4.28
N LEU A 82 -0.11 -14.30 -3.55
CA LEU A 82 0.00 -13.82 -2.17
C LEU A 82 -0.14 -12.30 -2.12
N TRP A 83 0.62 -11.59 -2.95
CA TRP A 83 0.62 -10.13 -2.93
C TRP A 83 -0.69 -9.55 -3.45
N ARG A 84 -1.32 -10.19 -4.44
CA ARG A 84 -2.67 -9.80 -4.88
C ARG A 84 -3.65 -9.90 -3.73
N ASP A 85 -3.63 -11.01 -2.99
CA ASP A 85 -4.53 -11.20 -1.87
C ASP A 85 -4.29 -10.16 -0.78
N GLN A 86 -3.01 -9.81 -0.54
CA GLN A 86 -2.67 -8.76 0.41
C GLN A 86 -3.25 -7.40 -0.03
N LEU A 87 -3.12 -7.05 -1.30
CA LEU A 87 -3.65 -5.79 -1.83
C LEU A 87 -5.17 -5.75 -1.76
N VAL A 88 -5.83 -6.82 -2.19
CA VAL A 88 -7.29 -6.89 -2.18
C VAL A 88 -7.82 -6.77 -0.75
N THR A 89 -7.20 -7.50 0.18
CA THR A 89 -7.61 -7.48 1.58
C THR A 89 -7.40 -6.09 2.17
N TYR A 90 -6.27 -5.44 1.86
CA TYR A 90 -6.00 -4.10 2.34
C TYR A 90 -7.05 -3.10 1.85
N VAL A 91 -7.37 -3.12 0.55
CA VAL A 91 -8.38 -2.21 0.00
C VAL A 91 -9.73 -2.46 0.68
N ARG A 92 -10.10 -3.72 0.83
CA ARG A 92 -11.41 -4.08 1.39
C ARG A 92 -11.53 -3.71 2.86
N GLU A 93 -10.50 -3.97 3.65
CA GLU A 93 -10.58 -3.82 5.11
C GLU A 93 -10.10 -2.47 5.60
N ARG A 94 -9.13 -1.85 4.93
CA ARG A 94 -8.50 -0.62 5.42
C ARG A 94 -8.91 0.62 4.66
N ILE A 95 -9.29 0.50 3.40
CA ILE A 95 -9.74 1.64 2.60
C ILE A 95 -11.25 1.63 2.47
N GLY A 96 -11.84 0.52 2.03
CA GLY A 96 -13.27 0.30 2.03
C GLY A 96 -14.05 1.08 0.97
N ARG A 97 -13.39 1.59 -0.07
CA ARG A 97 -14.03 2.36 -1.13
C ARG A 97 -13.23 2.27 -2.42
N PRO A 98 -13.75 2.78 -3.55
CA PRO A 98 -13.03 2.68 -4.83
C PRO A 98 -11.61 3.20 -4.71
N THR A 99 -10.66 2.45 -5.27
CA THR A 99 -9.24 2.70 -5.13
C THR A 99 -8.54 2.48 -6.45
N VAL A 100 -7.64 3.41 -6.80
CA VAL A 100 -6.72 3.23 -7.93
C VAL A 100 -5.42 2.68 -7.39
N ILE A 101 -4.96 1.59 -7.97
CA ILE A 101 -3.71 0.93 -7.57
C ILE A 101 -2.64 1.26 -8.60
N ALA A 102 -1.53 1.83 -8.14
CA ALA A 102 -0.37 2.12 -8.97
C ALA A 102 0.80 1.30 -8.46
N GLY A 103 1.43 0.53 -9.34
CA GLY A 103 2.54 -0.32 -8.98
C GLY A 103 3.75 -0.07 -9.85
N ASN A 104 4.93 -0.40 -9.30
CA ASN A 104 6.21 -0.29 -9.98
C ASN A 104 6.84 -1.68 -10.00
N SER A 105 7.24 -2.17 -11.19
CA SER A 105 7.91 -3.46 -11.35
C SER A 105 7.09 -4.59 -10.70
N LEU A 106 7.60 -5.21 -9.63
CA LEU A 106 6.91 -6.27 -8.92
C LEU A 106 5.54 -5.82 -8.40
N GLY A 107 5.44 -4.58 -7.92
CA GLY A 107 4.18 -4.02 -7.46
C GLY A 107 3.16 -3.93 -8.60
N GLY A 108 3.61 -3.57 -9.80
CA GLY A 108 2.75 -3.57 -10.98
C GLY A 108 2.24 -4.95 -11.32
N PHE A 109 3.11 -5.95 -11.25
CA PHE A 109 2.72 -7.35 -11.47
C PHE A 109 1.68 -7.81 -10.44
N ALA A 110 1.90 -7.53 -9.17
CA ALA A 110 0.98 -7.91 -8.11
C ALA A 110 -0.38 -7.21 -8.28
N ALA A 111 -0.38 -5.96 -8.72
CA ALA A 111 -1.62 -5.21 -8.92
C ALA A 111 -2.45 -5.78 -10.08
N LEU A 112 -1.81 -6.40 -11.06
CA LEU A 112 -2.49 -7.00 -12.20
C LEU A 112 -2.89 -8.46 -11.97
N ALA A 113 -2.29 -9.09 -11.01
CA ALA A 113 -2.59 -10.49 -10.71
C ALA A 113 -3.93 -10.69 -9.94
#